data_b59cfd6221fea93793edb308a381b99c
#
_entry.id   b59cfd6221fea93793edb308a381b99c
#
_cell.length_a   1.000
_cell.length_b   1.000
_cell.length_c   1.000
_cell.angle_alpha   90.00
_cell.angle_beta   90.00
_cell.angle_gamma   90.00
#
_symmetry.space_group_name_H-M   'P 1'
#
loop_
_entity.id
_entity.type
_entity.pdbx_description
1 polymer ?
#
loop_
_entity_poly.entity_id
_entity_poly.type
_entity_poly.pdbx_seq_one_letter_code
_entity_poly.pdbx_strand_id
1 'polypeptide(L)'
;MATTTQHAPGTFCWPELATSDQSGAKAFYSTLFGWESTDNPMGDGASYTMLSLQGRNLGALYTMGPEERGQGIPPHWNSYVSVESADRSAAKAKTLGGTVLLEPFDVMEHGRMAVLQDPTGATFCLWEPKQHSGAGVLDEVGALCWTELMTRDASKAQAFYTGLFGWEAEAKPMGPMTYTIFMNGDRQAGGMMQITKEMGPLPPHWMIYFSVGDCDGTVAKAGTLGAKTIMPPRDIPNVGRFAILMDPQGAAFSVIKLNERS
;
A
#
# COMPACT_ATOMS: atom_id res chain seq x y z
N MET A 1 14.68 9.95 -22.46
CA MET A 1 15.04 9.97 -21.03
C MET A 1 13.72 9.83 -20.27
N ALA A 2 13.52 8.76 -19.52
CA ALA A 2 12.33 8.62 -18.69
C ALA A 2 12.39 9.71 -17.63
N THR A 3 11.37 10.56 -17.53
CA THR A 3 11.22 11.53 -16.47
C THR A 3 11.00 10.76 -15.18
N THR A 4 12.03 10.72 -14.32
CA THR A 4 11.92 10.14 -12.99
C THR A 4 10.94 11.00 -12.20
N THR A 5 9.74 10.48 -11.94
CA THR A 5 8.74 11.19 -11.14
C THR A 5 9.22 11.18 -9.69
N GLN A 6 9.68 12.32 -9.17
CA GLN A 6 10.06 12.44 -7.78
C GLN A 6 8.81 12.65 -6.93
N HIS A 7 8.55 11.74 -5.98
CA HIS A 7 7.44 11.86 -5.05
C HIS A 7 7.80 12.85 -3.92
N ALA A 8 6.90 13.78 -3.66
CA ALA A 8 7.08 14.70 -2.54
C ALA A 8 7.12 13.94 -1.20
N PRO A 9 7.91 14.40 -0.22
CA PRO A 9 7.88 13.82 1.13
C PRO A 9 6.45 13.78 1.68
N GLY A 10 6.10 12.67 2.37
CA GLY A 10 4.74 12.42 2.84
C GLY A 10 3.78 11.84 1.79
N THR A 11 4.28 11.41 0.63
CA THR A 11 3.47 10.76 -0.41
C THR A 11 3.71 9.26 -0.41
N PHE A 12 2.65 8.44 -0.51
CA PHE A 12 2.79 7.02 -0.80
C PHE A 12 3.38 6.85 -2.20
N CYS A 13 4.52 6.19 -2.27
CA CYS A 13 5.34 6.19 -3.48
C CYS A 13 5.61 4.80 -4.04
N TRP A 14 5.37 3.73 -3.28
CA TRP A 14 5.71 2.38 -3.71
C TRP A 14 4.85 1.33 -3.02
N PRO A 15 4.11 0.48 -3.73
CA PRO A 15 3.50 -0.74 -3.23
C PRO A 15 4.44 -1.92 -3.44
N GLU A 16 4.57 -2.79 -2.44
CA GLU A 16 5.43 -3.97 -2.50
C GLU A 16 4.73 -5.18 -1.90
N LEU A 17 4.63 -6.26 -2.64
CA LEU A 17 4.01 -7.50 -2.18
C LEU A 17 5.04 -8.44 -1.55
N ALA A 18 4.86 -8.74 -0.28
CA ALA A 18 5.48 -9.86 0.39
C ALA A 18 4.60 -11.10 0.19
N THR A 19 5.09 -12.13 -0.52
CA THR A 19 4.29 -13.31 -0.88
C THR A 19 4.97 -14.63 -0.47
N SER A 20 4.18 -15.68 -0.32
CA SER A 20 4.68 -17.03 -0.09
C SER A 20 5.03 -17.79 -1.38
N ASP A 21 4.48 -17.34 -2.53
CA ASP A 21 4.71 -17.92 -3.86
C ASP A 21 4.83 -16.80 -4.90
N GLN A 22 6.06 -16.42 -5.20
CA GLN A 22 6.38 -15.35 -6.13
C GLN A 22 5.93 -15.67 -7.57
N SER A 23 6.04 -16.91 -7.99
CA SER A 23 5.64 -17.33 -9.33
C SER A 23 4.12 -17.29 -9.51
N GLY A 24 3.38 -17.78 -8.52
CA GLY A 24 1.92 -17.72 -8.50
C GLY A 24 1.41 -16.29 -8.44
N ALA A 25 2.03 -15.43 -7.63
CA ALA A 25 1.67 -14.01 -7.55
C ALA A 25 1.93 -13.29 -8.87
N LYS A 26 3.10 -13.51 -9.52
CA LYS A 26 3.37 -12.96 -10.86
C LYS A 26 2.30 -13.36 -11.88
N ALA A 27 1.95 -14.65 -11.94
CA ALA A 27 0.93 -15.15 -12.86
C ALA A 27 -0.44 -14.53 -12.59
N PHE A 28 -0.81 -14.41 -11.31
CA PHE A 28 -2.08 -13.80 -10.90
C PHE A 28 -2.18 -12.33 -11.30
N TYR A 29 -1.24 -11.51 -10.87
CA TYR A 29 -1.31 -10.05 -11.09
C TYR A 29 -1.06 -9.67 -12.56
N SER A 30 -0.19 -10.37 -13.28
CA SER A 30 0.00 -10.15 -14.72
C SER A 30 -1.28 -10.46 -15.50
N THR A 31 -1.96 -11.55 -15.16
CA THR A 31 -3.24 -11.89 -15.80
C THR A 31 -4.33 -10.91 -15.41
N LEU A 32 -4.42 -10.52 -14.12
CA LEU A 32 -5.49 -9.65 -13.62
C LEU A 32 -5.40 -8.24 -14.20
N PHE A 33 -4.23 -7.60 -14.07
CA PHE A 33 -4.01 -6.19 -14.41
C PHE A 33 -3.19 -5.95 -15.69
N GLY A 34 -2.62 -6.98 -16.28
CA GLY A 34 -1.73 -6.84 -17.44
C GLY A 34 -0.32 -6.35 -17.05
N TRP A 35 0.11 -6.56 -15.80
CA TRP A 35 1.44 -6.15 -15.37
C TRP A 35 2.52 -7.03 -15.99
N GLU A 36 3.63 -6.39 -16.33
CA GLU A 36 4.88 -7.03 -16.71
C GLU A 36 5.77 -7.21 -15.49
N SER A 37 6.65 -8.19 -15.50
CA SER A 37 7.55 -8.48 -14.38
C SER A 37 8.98 -8.72 -14.85
N THR A 38 9.95 -8.18 -14.09
CA THR A 38 11.39 -8.39 -14.31
C THR A 38 12.05 -8.80 -13.00
N ASP A 39 12.67 -9.98 -13.00
CA ASP A 39 13.35 -10.53 -11.82
C ASP A 39 14.77 -9.97 -11.72
N ASN A 40 15.09 -9.39 -10.58
CA ASN A 40 16.45 -8.96 -10.22
C ASN A 40 17.00 -9.93 -9.17
N PRO A 41 18.09 -10.66 -9.48
CA PRO A 41 18.68 -11.60 -8.53
C PRO A 41 19.18 -10.89 -7.27
N MET A 42 18.87 -11.46 -6.09
CA MET A 42 19.30 -10.97 -4.77
C MET A 42 20.39 -11.84 -4.13
N GLY A 43 20.87 -12.86 -4.83
CA GLY A 43 21.74 -13.90 -4.26
C GLY A 43 20.93 -15.06 -3.67
N ASP A 44 21.60 -16.19 -3.38
CA ASP A 44 21.05 -17.40 -2.75
C ASP A 44 19.75 -17.94 -3.40
N GLY A 45 19.58 -17.70 -4.69
CA GLY A 45 18.37 -18.10 -5.44
C GLY A 45 17.14 -17.23 -5.19
N ALA A 46 17.24 -16.18 -4.37
CA ALA A 46 16.18 -15.21 -4.18
C ALA A 46 16.17 -14.17 -5.30
N SER A 47 15.00 -13.63 -5.59
CA SER A 47 14.84 -12.53 -6.55
C SER A 47 13.88 -11.47 -6.00
N TYR A 48 14.18 -10.22 -6.35
CA TYR A 48 13.27 -9.10 -6.19
C TYR A 48 12.65 -8.79 -7.55
N THR A 49 11.35 -8.96 -7.68
CA THR A 49 10.66 -8.78 -8.94
C THR A 49 10.10 -7.37 -9.05
N MET A 50 10.58 -6.60 -10.00
CA MET A 50 9.99 -5.32 -10.36
C MET A 50 8.73 -5.57 -11.18
N LEU A 51 7.66 -4.85 -10.85
CA LEU A 51 6.40 -4.85 -11.58
C LEU A 51 6.30 -3.57 -12.41
N SER A 52 5.82 -3.67 -13.62
CA SER A 52 5.65 -2.53 -14.53
C SER A 52 4.31 -2.57 -15.25
N LEU A 53 3.85 -1.39 -15.65
CA LEU A 53 2.69 -1.18 -16.50
C LEU A 53 3.11 -0.29 -17.66
N GLN A 54 3.00 -0.81 -18.87
CA GLN A 54 3.42 -0.09 -20.09
C GLN A 54 4.86 0.45 -20.00
N GLY A 55 5.78 -0.39 -19.49
CA GLY A 55 7.20 -0.05 -19.35
C GLY A 55 7.53 0.92 -18.20
N ARG A 56 6.56 1.31 -17.35
CA ARG A 56 6.77 2.16 -16.17
C ARG A 56 6.66 1.32 -14.90
N ASN A 57 7.65 1.41 -14.01
CA ASN A 57 7.62 0.71 -12.73
C ASN A 57 6.41 1.16 -11.90
N LEU A 58 5.69 0.22 -11.31
CA LEU A 58 4.52 0.51 -10.48
C LEU A 58 4.63 -0.05 -9.05
N GLY A 59 5.51 -1.01 -8.83
CA GLY A 59 5.67 -1.70 -7.56
C GLY A 59 6.63 -2.86 -7.69
N ALA A 60 6.68 -3.70 -6.66
CA ALA A 60 7.49 -4.90 -6.67
C ALA A 60 6.82 -6.04 -5.90
N LEU A 61 7.44 -7.23 -6.00
CA LEU A 61 7.11 -8.36 -5.13
C LEU A 61 8.36 -9.19 -4.83
N TYR A 62 8.35 -9.83 -3.65
CA TYR A 62 9.41 -10.73 -3.22
C TYR A 62 8.83 -11.92 -2.44
N THR A 63 9.61 -13.01 -2.36
CA THR A 63 9.26 -14.15 -1.50
C THR A 63 9.65 -13.85 -0.07
N MET A 64 8.68 -13.93 0.85
CA MET A 64 8.88 -13.76 2.29
C MET A 64 9.98 -14.67 2.81
N GLY A 65 10.87 -14.10 3.60
CA GLY A 65 11.98 -14.82 4.22
C GLY A 65 11.53 -15.83 5.27
N PRO A 66 12.45 -16.75 5.69
CA PRO A 66 12.13 -17.72 6.74
C PRO A 66 11.72 -17.07 8.07
N GLU A 67 12.28 -15.90 8.39
CA GLU A 67 11.98 -15.16 9.62
C GLU A 67 10.55 -14.61 9.61
N GLU A 68 10.12 -13.94 8.54
CA GLU A 68 8.75 -13.44 8.38
C GLU A 68 7.72 -14.56 8.47
N ARG A 69 8.00 -15.68 7.77
CA ARG A 69 7.14 -16.88 7.82
C ARG A 69 7.14 -17.54 9.19
N GLY A 70 8.29 -17.58 9.87
CA GLY A 70 8.43 -18.12 11.22
C GLY A 70 7.66 -17.34 12.28
N GLN A 71 7.48 -16.04 12.08
CA GLN A 71 6.64 -15.16 12.90
C GLN A 71 5.15 -15.28 12.58
N GLY A 72 4.76 -16.08 11.58
CA GLY A 72 3.37 -16.25 11.17
C GLY A 72 2.79 -15.03 10.43
N ILE A 73 3.63 -14.16 9.90
CA ILE A 73 3.20 -13.01 9.09
C ILE A 73 2.59 -13.56 7.79
N PRO A 74 1.33 -13.22 7.46
CA PRO A 74 0.71 -13.66 6.21
C PRO A 74 1.26 -12.86 5.02
N PRO A 75 1.08 -13.33 3.77
CA PRO A 75 1.31 -12.51 2.59
C PRO A 75 0.54 -11.20 2.68
N HIS A 76 1.19 -10.09 2.30
CA HIS A 76 0.63 -8.76 2.45
C HIS A 76 1.28 -7.75 1.51
N TRP A 77 0.58 -6.65 1.28
CA TRP A 77 1.13 -5.50 0.58
C TRP A 77 1.70 -4.48 1.57
N ASN A 78 2.96 -4.13 1.38
CA ASN A 78 3.61 -3.01 2.05
C ASN A 78 3.32 -1.70 1.31
N SER A 79 3.14 -0.62 2.06
CA SER A 79 2.99 0.73 1.53
C SER A 79 4.16 1.59 2.00
N TYR A 80 4.90 2.16 1.05
CA TYR A 80 6.05 3.01 1.33
C TYR A 80 5.68 4.48 1.20
N VAL A 81 6.04 5.27 2.20
CA VAL A 81 5.90 6.73 2.18
C VAL A 81 7.26 7.36 1.91
N SER A 82 7.33 8.22 0.90
CA SER A 82 8.53 9.01 0.58
C SER A 82 8.85 9.97 1.73
N VAL A 83 10.12 10.06 2.11
CA VAL A 83 10.60 10.97 3.17
C VAL A 83 11.94 11.61 2.76
N GLU A 84 12.23 12.77 3.33
CA GLU A 84 13.55 13.43 3.14
C GLU A 84 14.67 12.69 3.86
N SER A 85 14.38 12.01 4.98
CA SER A 85 15.34 11.23 5.75
C SER A 85 14.63 10.13 6.52
N ALA A 86 14.99 8.88 6.20
CA ALA A 86 14.46 7.70 6.88
C ALA A 86 14.87 7.70 8.36
N ASP A 87 16.11 8.10 8.69
CA ASP A 87 16.62 8.16 10.06
C ASP A 87 15.85 9.18 10.92
N ARG A 88 15.68 10.41 10.42
CA ARG A 88 14.94 11.44 11.14
C ARG A 88 13.48 11.08 11.32
N SER A 89 12.85 10.50 10.28
CA SER A 89 11.46 10.08 10.34
C SER A 89 11.26 8.91 11.29
N ALA A 90 12.16 7.93 11.31
CA ALA A 90 12.12 6.81 12.25
C ALA A 90 12.31 7.29 13.71
N ALA A 91 13.27 8.19 13.96
CA ALA A 91 13.46 8.80 15.27
C ALA A 91 12.22 9.58 15.73
N LYS A 92 11.62 10.36 14.84
CA LYS A 92 10.38 11.11 15.11
C LYS A 92 9.20 10.17 15.39
N ALA A 93 9.05 9.09 14.64
CA ALA A 93 8.00 8.08 14.88
C ALA A 93 8.10 7.49 16.29
N LYS A 94 9.31 7.17 16.78
CA LYS A 94 9.51 6.70 18.16
C LYS A 94 9.01 7.73 19.20
N THR A 95 9.27 9.02 18.99
CA THR A 95 8.80 10.07 19.91
C THR A 95 7.28 10.25 19.92
N LEU A 96 6.62 9.86 18.83
CA LEU A 96 5.16 9.89 18.65
C LEU A 96 4.48 8.58 19.09
N GLY A 97 5.23 7.67 19.70
CA GLY A 97 4.70 6.40 20.21
C GLY A 97 4.63 5.26 19.19
N GLY A 98 5.22 5.42 18.01
CA GLY A 98 5.41 4.34 17.05
C GLY A 98 6.58 3.43 17.41
N THR A 99 6.62 2.27 16.79
CA THR A 99 7.70 1.29 16.93
C THR A 99 8.47 1.20 15.61
N VAL A 100 9.80 1.14 15.67
CA VAL A 100 10.65 0.82 14.52
C VAL A 100 10.87 -0.68 14.53
N LEU A 101 10.27 -1.38 13.57
CA LEU A 101 10.40 -2.83 13.42
C LEU A 101 11.71 -3.21 12.73
N LEU A 102 12.12 -2.40 11.75
CA LEU A 102 13.41 -2.51 11.06
C LEU A 102 14.04 -1.13 10.98
N GLU A 103 15.21 -0.99 11.61
CA GLU A 103 15.95 0.27 11.65
C GLU A 103 16.34 0.73 10.23
N PRO A 104 16.51 2.04 10.00
CA PRO A 104 16.87 2.55 8.69
C PRO A 104 18.15 1.92 8.13
N PHE A 105 18.09 1.40 6.91
CA PHE A 105 19.25 0.80 6.21
C PHE A 105 19.22 1.14 4.72
N ASP A 106 20.38 1.13 4.10
CA ASP A 106 20.53 1.39 2.67
C ASP A 106 20.17 0.16 1.84
N VAL A 107 19.26 0.35 0.89
CA VAL A 107 18.96 -0.62 -0.16
C VAL A 107 19.91 -0.34 -1.33
N MET A 108 21.15 -0.80 -1.21
CA MET A 108 22.21 -0.51 -2.16
C MET A 108 22.28 1.01 -2.49
N GLU A 109 22.27 1.33 -3.77
CA GLU A 109 22.30 2.73 -4.27
C GLU A 109 20.88 3.27 -4.55
N HIS A 110 19.84 2.45 -4.34
CA HIS A 110 18.47 2.78 -4.73
C HIS A 110 17.81 3.76 -3.77
N GLY A 111 18.04 3.59 -2.49
CA GLY A 111 17.43 4.42 -1.45
C GLY A 111 17.74 3.91 -0.05
N ARG A 112 17.10 4.52 0.95
CA ARG A 112 17.18 4.11 2.34
C ARG A 112 15.77 3.88 2.88
N MET A 113 15.55 2.73 3.52
CA MET A 113 14.22 2.35 3.99
C MET A 113 14.23 2.04 5.48
N ALA A 114 13.05 2.06 6.08
CA ALA A 114 12.77 1.54 7.41
C ALA A 114 11.37 0.94 7.43
N VAL A 115 11.13 -0.02 8.34
CA VAL A 115 9.78 -0.56 8.59
C VAL A 115 9.31 -0.12 9.96
N LEU A 116 8.15 0.51 10.01
CA LEU A 116 7.58 1.08 11.20
C LEU A 116 6.19 0.50 11.49
N GLN A 117 5.82 0.56 12.76
CA GLN A 117 4.46 0.30 13.19
C GLN A 117 3.94 1.54 13.93
N ASP A 118 2.75 1.99 13.57
CA ASP A 118 2.09 3.09 14.26
C ASP A 118 1.63 2.68 15.67
N PRO A 119 1.25 3.62 16.55
CA PRO A 119 0.84 3.29 17.91
C PRO A 119 -0.45 2.47 18.00
N THR A 120 -1.16 2.23 16.89
CA THR A 120 -2.37 1.41 16.84
C THR A 120 -2.12 0.01 16.32
N GLY A 121 -0.92 -0.24 15.76
CA GLY A 121 -0.47 -1.54 15.27
C GLY A 121 -0.39 -1.68 13.75
N ALA A 122 -0.69 -0.62 12.98
CA ALA A 122 -0.56 -0.67 11.53
C ALA A 122 0.90 -0.49 11.09
N THR A 123 1.37 -1.41 10.24
CA THR A 123 2.72 -1.36 9.68
C THR A 123 2.75 -0.56 8.38
N PHE A 124 3.82 0.20 8.18
CA PHE A 124 4.12 0.94 6.96
C PHE A 124 5.62 1.10 6.80
N CYS A 125 6.07 1.45 5.59
CA CYS A 125 7.48 1.61 5.30
C CYS A 125 7.80 3.08 5.00
N LEU A 126 9.05 3.49 5.30
CA LEU A 126 9.62 4.75 4.88
C LEU A 126 10.55 4.49 3.69
N TRP A 127 10.59 5.44 2.77
CA TRP A 127 11.51 5.45 1.65
C TRP A 127 12.18 6.81 1.49
N GLU A 128 13.49 6.86 1.71
CA GLU A 128 14.35 7.99 1.36
C GLU A 128 14.95 7.71 -0.01
N PRO A 129 14.50 8.39 -1.09
CA PRO A 129 14.92 8.07 -2.44
C PRO A 129 16.37 8.50 -2.71
N LYS A 130 17.12 7.64 -3.41
CA LYS A 130 18.40 7.96 -4.05
C LYS A 130 18.26 7.80 -5.57
N GLN A 131 18.69 6.67 -6.14
CA GLN A 131 18.54 6.39 -7.57
C GLN A 131 17.12 5.91 -7.93
N HIS A 132 16.37 5.35 -6.98
CA HIS A 132 15.01 4.88 -7.16
C HIS A 132 14.02 5.78 -6.44
N SER A 133 13.24 6.53 -7.19
CA SER A 133 12.29 7.52 -6.65
C SER A 133 10.93 6.94 -6.24
N GLY A 134 10.67 5.67 -6.52
CA GLY A 134 9.37 5.04 -6.34
C GLY A 134 8.68 4.70 -7.66
N ALA A 135 7.35 4.60 -7.64
CA ALA A 135 6.53 4.26 -8.79
C ALA A 135 6.59 5.34 -9.88
N GLY A 136 6.79 4.92 -11.11
CA GLY A 136 6.71 5.78 -12.30
C GLY A 136 5.28 5.96 -12.80
N VAL A 137 4.32 5.25 -12.22
CA VAL A 137 2.89 5.35 -12.53
C VAL A 137 2.05 5.16 -11.28
N LEU A 138 1.19 6.14 -11.00
CA LEU A 138 0.16 6.14 -9.95
C LEU A 138 -1.12 6.74 -10.57
N ASP A 139 -2.26 6.51 -9.93
CA ASP A 139 -3.56 7.11 -10.28
C ASP A 139 -4.10 6.77 -11.69
N GLU A 140 -3.49 5.80 -12.36
CA GLU A 140 -3.94 5.30 -13.65
C GLU A 140 -4.61 3.92 -13.50
N VAL A 141 -5.40 3.52 -14.50
CA VAL A 141 -6.00 2.17 -14.52
C VAL A 141 -4.90 1.10 -14.51
N GLY A 142 -4.99 0.19 -13.56
CA GLY A 142 -3.99 -0.85 -13.29
C GLY A 142 -2.88 -0.43 -12.32
N ALA A 143 -2.88 0.79 -11.78
CA ALA A 143 -1.88 1.28 -10.83
C ALA A 143 -2.48 1.59 -9.45
N LEU A 144 -1.61 1.76 -8.46
CA LEU A 144 -1.98 2.25 -7.12
C LEU A 144 -2.63 3.63 -7.25
N CYS A 145 -3.83 3.79 -6.67
CA CYS A 145 -4.55 5.05 -6.70
C CYS A 145 -5.01 5.54 -5.33
N TRP A 146 -4.96 4.68 -4.31
CA TRP A 146 -5.32 5.06 -2.95
C TRP A 146 -4.69 4.13 -1.92
N THR A 147 -4.46 4.66 -0.72
CA THR A 147 -4.12 3.90 0.47
C THR A 147 -5.03 4.31 1.62
N GLU A 148 -5.51 3.32 2.38
CA GLU A 148 -6.46 3.54 3.44
C GLU A 148 -6.02 2.86 4.73
N LEU A 149 -5.89 3.64 5.79
CA LEU A 149 -5.63 3.11 7.13
C LEU A 149 -6.94 2.58 7.74
N MET A 150 -6.94 1.31 8.07
CA MET A 150 -7.94 0.70 8.93
C MET A 150 -7.37 0.64 10.35
N THR A 151 -7.98 1.30 11.32
CA THR A 151 -7.47 1.38 12.70
C THR A 151 -8.57 1.25 13.74
N ARG A 152 -8.24 0.77 14.94
CA ARG A 152 -9.20 0.72 16.06
C ARG A 152 -9.26 2.00 16.88
N ASP A 153 -8.26 2.89 16.74
CA ASP A 153 -8.19 4.17 17.43
C ASP A 153 -7.80 5.27 16.42
N ALA A 154 -8.84 5.80 15.75
CA ALA A 154 -8.66 6.83 14.73
C ALA A 154 -8.01 8.11 15.29
N SER A 155 -8.31 8.49 16.52
CA SER A 155 -7.74 9.70 17.14
C SER A 155 -6.25 9.54 17.39
N LYS A 156 -5.82 8.39 17.89
CA LYS A 156 -4.41 8.08 18.14
C LYS A 156 -3.62 7.97 16.84
N ALA A 157 -4.18 7.30 15.84
CA ALA A 157 -3.57 7.21 14.51
C ALA A 157 -3.46 8.58 13.84
N GLN A 158 -4.54 9.39 13.89
CA GLN A 158 -4.51 10.75 13.35
C GLN A 158 -3.38 11.58 13.96
N ALA A 159 -3.29 11.63 15.30
CA ALA A 159 -2.23 12.39 15.98
C ALA A 159 -0.82 11.92 15.58
N PHE A 160 -0.64 10.61 15.38
CA PHE A 160 0.62 10.05 14.93
C PHE A 160 0.99 10.50 13.52
N TYR A 161 0.11 10.28 12.52
CA TYR A 161 0.43 10.57 11.12
C TYR A 161 0.51 12.07 10.82
N THR A 162 -0.36 12.89 11.43
CA THR A 162 -0.23 14.37 11.32
C THR A 162 1.05 14.85 11.98
N GLY A 163 1.42 14.30 13.13
CA GLY A 163 2.69 14.58 13.78
C GLY A 163 3.89 14.12 12.94
N LEU A 164 3.85 12.91 12.36
CA LEU A 164 4.99 12.33 11.66
C LEU A 164 5.28 13.02 10.33
N PHE A 165 4.27 13.13 9.47
CA PHE A 165 4.41 13.62 8.10
C PHE A 165 4.00 15.09 7.91
N GLY A 166 3.39 15.71 8.93
CA GLY A 166 2.84 17.05 8.80
C GLY A 166 1.53 17.11 8.03
N TRP A 167 0.87 15.97 7.86
CA TRP A 167 -0.41 15.91 7.18
C TRP A 167 -1.49 16.68 7.95
N GLU A 168 -2.44 17.23 7.24
CA GLU A 168 -3.70 17.71 7.80
C GLU A 168 -4.75 16.60 7.72
N ALA A 169 -5.76 16.64 8.59
CA ALA A 169 -6.79 15.62 8.64
C ALA A 169 -8.17 16.26 8.46
N GLU A 170 -8.86 15.88 7.39
CA GLU A 170 -10.22 16.33 7.09
C GLU A 170 -11.23 15.21 7.40
N ALA A 171 -12.11 15.45 8.35
CA ALA A 171 -13.20 14.54 8.67
C ALA A 171 -14.37 14.69 7.69
N LYS A 172 -14.79 13.59 7.09
CA LYS A 172 -15.94 13.53 6.18
C LYS A 172 -17.01 12.59 6.79
N PRO A 173 -18.25 13.01 6.95
CA PRO A 173 -19.35 12.13 7.35
C PRO A 173 -19.55 11.01 6.31
N MET A 174 -19.61 9.75 6.77
CA MET A 174 -19.91 8.59 5.94
C MET A 174 -20.96 7.72 6.62
N GLY A 175 -22.23 8.14 6.52
CA GLY A 175 -23.33 7.55 7.26
C GLY A 175 -23.12 7.67 8.77
N PRO A 176 -23.15 6.56 9.55
CA PRO A 176 -22.91 6.58 10.99
C PRO A 176 -21.42 6.68 11.36
N MET A 177 -20.51 6.59 10.38
CA MET A 177 -19.07 6.62 10.60
C MET A 177 -18.47 7.94 10.12
N THR A 178 -17.25 8.20 10.57
CA THR A 178 -16.40 9.27 10.06
C THR A 178 -15.29 8.66 9.22
N TYR A 179 -15.12 9.18 8.01
CA TYR A 179 -13.96 8.91 7.17
C TYR A 179 -13.01 10.10 7.26
N THR A 180 -11.74 9.85 7.49
CA THR A 180 -10.72 10.91 7.52
C THR A 180 -9.91 10.88 6.26
N ILE A 181 -9.76 12.02 5.60
CA ILE A 181 -8.84 12.20 4.48
C ILE A 181 -7.60 12.91 5.04
N PHE A 182 -6.43 12.29 4.87
CA PHE A 182 -5.15 12.94 5.13
C PHE A 182 -4.74 13.77 3.92
N MET A 183 -4.39 15.03 4.17
CA MET A 183 -3.93 15.98 3.17
C MET A 183 -2.44 16.27 3.37
N ASN A 184 -1.68 16.23 2.29
CA ASN A 184 -0.27 16.68 2.24
C ASN A 184 -0.20 17.93 1.36
N GLY A 185 -0.33 19.09 1.98
CA GLY A 185 -0.63 20.33 1.28
C GLY A 185 -1.97 20.24 0.54
N ASP A 186 -1.99 20.58 -0.73
CA ASP A 186 -3.22 20.53 -1.57
C ASP A 186 -3.56 19.14 -2.11
N ARG A 187 -2.76 18.11 -1.79
CA ARG A 187 -2.96 16.76 -2.29
C ARG A 187 -3.47 15.82 -1.21
N GLN A 188 -4.39 14.94 -1.58
CA GLN A 188 -4.79 13.85 -0.72
C GLN A 188 -3.63 12.85 -0.59
N ALA A 189 -3.24 12.53 0.64
CA ALA A 189 -2.18 11.57 0.95
C ALA A 189 -2.72 10.16 1.16
N GLY A 190 -3.91 10.02 1.74
CA GLY A 190 -4.55 8.74 2.01
C GLY A 190 -5.82 8.92 2.83
N GLY A 191 -6.49 7.81 3.11
CA GLY A 191 -7.69 7.78 3.92
C GLY A 191 -7.49 7.07 5.25
N MET A 192 -8.45 7.25 6.16
CA MET A 192 -8.50 6.49 7.41
C MET A 192 -9.96 6.22 7.78
N MET A 193 -10.20 4.97 8.19
CA MET A 193 -11.47 4.52 8.72
C MET A 193 -11.28 3.74 10.01
N GLN A 194 -12.20 3.93 10.96
CA GLN A 194 -12.16 3.18 12.20
C GLN A 194 -12.74 1.78 12.03
N ILE A 195 -11.99 0.76 12.43
CA ILE A 195 -12.47 -0.62 12.50
C ILE A 195 -13.54 -0.71 13.60
N THR A 196 -14.76 -1.07 13.21
CA THR A 196 -15.87 -1.29 14.14
C THR A 196 -15.86 -2.72 14.71
N LYS A 197 -16.68 -2.96 15.74
CA LYS A 197 -16.81 -4.31 16.32
C LYS A 197 -17.41 -5.31 15.33
N GLU A 198 -18.28 -4.84 14.45
CA GLU A 198 -18.96 -5.64 13.44
C GLU A 198 -18.01 -6.15 12.35
N MET A 199 -16.87 -5.48 12.14
CA MET A 199 -15.81 -5.91 11.21
C MET A 199 -14.98 -7.08 11.76
N GLY A 200 -15.25 -7.54 12.99
CA GLY A 200 -14.57 -8.67 13.60
C GLY A 200 -13.12 -8.38 14.04
N PRO A 201 -12.28 -9.41 14.17
CA PRO A 201 -10.92 -9.30 14.72
C PRO A 201 -9.88 -8.80 13.70
N LEU A 202 -10.25 -7.87 12.81
CA LEU A 202 -9.35 -7.30 11.83
C LEU A 202 -8.24 -6.49 12.53
N PRO A 203 -6.94 -6.75 12.27
CA PRO A 203 -5.86 -5.94 12.82
C PRO A 203 -5.79 -4.57 12.12
N PRO A 204 -5.22 -3.54 12.76
CA PRO A 204 -4.90 -2.29 12.08
C PRO A 204 -3.92 -2.53 10.93
N HIS A 205 -4.17 -1.90 9.78
CA HIS A 205 -3.34 -2.07 8.59
C HIS A 205 -3.60 -0.95 7.57
N TRP A 206 -2.65 -0.74 6.68
CA TRP A 206 -2.83 0.05 5.46
C TRP A 206 -3.30 -0.85 4.32
N MET A 207 -4.49 -0.58 3.80
CA MET A 207 -5.05 -1.23 2.61
C MET A 207 -4.68 -0.44 1.36
N ILE A 208 -4.20 -1.12 0.34
CA ILE A 208 -3.92 -0.50 -0.96
C ILE A 208 -5.08 -0.70 -1.92
N TYR A 209 -5.29 0.28 -2.79
CA TYR A 209 -6.32 0.24 -3.83
C TYR A 209 -5.69 0.40 -5.20
N PHE A 210 -5.97 -0.53 -6.09
CA PHE A 210 -5.62 -0.42 -7.50
C PHE A 210 -6.81 0.08 -8.30
N SER A 211 -6.58 1.07 -9.17
CA SER A 211 -7.60 1.60 -10.07
C SER A 211 -7.93 0.57 -11.16
N VAL A 212 -9.21 0.42 -11.49
CA VAL A 212 -9.68 -0.48 -12.54
C VAL A 212 -10.75 0.20 -13.41
N GLY A 213 -10.82 -0.20 -14.68
CA GLY A 213 -11.85 0.30 -15.60
C GLY A 213 -13.25 -0.29 -15.36
N ASP A 214 -13.31 -1.48 -14.76
CA ASP A 214 -14.54 -2.21 -14.43
C ASP A 214 -14.34 -3.00 -13.14
N CYS A 215 -14.99 -2.58 -12.06
CA CYS A 215 -14.85 -3.23 -10.74
C CYS A 215 -15.46 -4.63 -10.75
N ASP A 216 -16.68 -4.79 -11.24
CA ASP A 216 -17.39 -6.07 -11.23
C ASP A 216 -16.70 -7.11 -12.13
N GLY A 217 -16.29 -6.71 -13.35
CA GLY A 217 -15.55 -7.56 -14.25
C GLY A 217 -14.18 -7.95 -13.70
N THR A 218 -13.50 -7.04 -13.00
CA THR A 218 -12.21 -7.35 -12.33
C THR A 218 -12.39 -8.36 -11.20
N VAL A 219 -13.44 -8.20 -10.37
CA VAL A 219 -13.75 -9.16 -9.30
C VAL A 219 -14.09 -10.53 -9.86
N ALA A 220 -14.90 -10.61 -10.91
CA ALA A 220 -15.23 -11.87 -11.57
C ALA A 220 -13.97 -12.54 -12.14
N LYS A 221 -13.11 -11.79 -12.83
CA LYS A 221 -11.83 -12.26 -13.37
C LYS A 221 -10.90 -12.76 -12.26
N ALA A 222 -10.75 -12.01 -11.17
CA ALA A 222 -9.93 -12.40 -10.02
C ALA A 222 -10.41 -13.73 -9.43
N GLY A 223 -11.73 -13.91 -9.32
CA GLY A 223 -12.32 -15.17 -8.85
C GLY A 223 -11.95 -16.36 -9.73
N THR A 224 -11.93 -16.21 -11.07
CA THR A 224 -11.48 -17.31 -11.97
C THR A 224 -9.99 -17.61 -11.83
N LEU A 225 -9.20 -16.68 -11.31
CA LEU A 225 -7.77 -16.81 -11.04
C LEU A 225 -7.46 -17.31 -9.61
N GLY A 226 -8.49 -17.65 -8.83
CA GLY A 226 -8.34 -18.23 -7.49
C GLY A 226 -8.36 -17.20 -6.34
N ALA A 227 -8.62 -15.93 -6.60
CA ALA A 227 -8.81 -14.95 -5.53
C ALA A 227 -10.12 -15.16 -4.78
N LYS A 228 -10.12 -14.77 -3.51
CA LYS A 228 -11.32 -14.74 -2.67
C LYS A 228 -11.87 -13.32 -2.59
N THR A 229 -13.18 -13.16 -2.71
CA THR A 229 -13.85 -11.88 -2.46
C THR A 229 -14.10 -11.73 -0.96
N ILE A 230 -13.43 -10.77 -0.32
CA ILE A 230 -13.65 -10.41 1.09
C ILE A 230 -14.86 -9.49 1.19
N MET A 231 -14.92 -8.48 0.35
CA MET A 231 -16.05 -7.57 0.23
C MET A 231 -16.47 -7.48 -1.24
N PRO A 232 -17.73 -7.83 -1.58
CA PRO A 232 -18.22 -7.73 -2.94
C PRO A 232 -18.30 -6.28 -3.40
N PRO A 233 -18.40 -6.03 -4.73
CA PRO A 233 -18.49 -4.68 -5.29
C PRO A 233 -19.57 -3.85 -4.64
N ARG A 234 -19.19 -2.65 -4.14
CA ARG A 234 -20.08 -1.66 -3.51
C ARG A 234 -19.77 -0.26 -4.01
N ASP A 235 -20.81 0.54 -4.10
CA ASP A 235 -20.68 1.94 -4.47
C ASP A 235 -20.33 2.80 -3.25
N ILE A 236 -19.35 3.70 -3.43
CA ILE A 236 -19.08 4.81 -2.53
C ILE A 236 -19.65 6.06 -3.22
N PRO A 237 -20.71 6.70 -2.67
CA PRO A 237 -21.34 7.86 -3.28
C PRO A 237 -20.31 8.94 -3.64
N ASN A 238 -20.39 9.44 -4.87
CA ASN A 238 -19.51 10.47 -5.44
C ASN A 238 -18.02 10.09 -5.58
N VAL A 239 -17.62 8.85 -5.27
CA VAL A 239 -16.23 8.39 -5.37
C VAL A 239 -16.08 7.31 -6.44
N GLY A 240 -16.82 6.22 -6.34
CA GLY A 240 -16.68 5.12 -7.27
C GLY A 240 -17.25 3.81 -6.75
N ARG A 241 -16.89 2.71 -7.43
CA ARG A 241 -17.29 1.35 -7.08
C ARG A 241 -16.06 0.53 -6.74
N PHE A 242 -16.02 -0.08 -5.55
CA PHE A 242 -14.85 -0.80 -5.03
C PHE A 242 -15.20 -2.20 -4.53
N ALA A 243 -14.19 -3.03 -4.41
CA ALA A 243 -14.26 -4.34 -3.78
C ALA A 243 -12.95 -4.65 -3.04
N ILE A 244 -13.01 -5.54 -2.04
CA ILE A 244 -11.83 -6.05 -1.36
C ILE A 244 -11.65 -7.51 -1.71
N LEU A 245 -10.46 -7.84 -2.16
CA LEU A 245 -10.05 -9.16 -2.61
C LEU A 245 -8.90 -9.68 -1.76
N MET A 246 -8.71 -10.99 -1.78
CA MET A 246 -7.54 -11.67 -1.27
C MET A 246 -6.97 -12.52 -2.40
N ASP A 247 -5.71 -12.33 -2.73
CA ASP A 247 -5.06 -13.11 -3.78
C ASP A 247 -4.92 -14.60 -3.41
N PRO A 248 -4.53 -15.48 -4.33
CA PRO A 248 -4.40 -16.91 -4.04
C PRO A 248 -3.39 -17.26 -2.95
N GLN A 249 -2.43 -16.39 -2.64
CA GLN A 249 -1.43 -16.56 -1.60
C GLN A 249 -1.89 -16.03 -0.23
N GLY A 250 -2.94 -15.19 -0.20
CA GLY A 250 -3.53 -14.67 1.01
C GLY A 250 -3.32 -13.17 1.24
N ALA A 251 -2.71 -12.43 0.31
CA ALA A 251 -2.56 -10.99 0.43
C ALA A 251 -3.86 -10.26 0.08
N ALA A 252 -4.33 -9.41 0.98
CA ALA A 252 -5.50 -8.57 0.76
C ALA A 252 -5.14 -7.30 -0.04
N PHE A 253 -6.01 -6.92 -0.96
CA PHE A 253 -5.94 -5.69 -1.73
C PHE A 253 -7.32 -5.24 -2.16
N SER A 254 -7.47 -3.97 -2.50
CA SER A 254 -8.72 -3.42 -3.02
C SER A 254 -8.59 -3.04 -4.49
N VAL A 255 -9.71 -3.13 -5.20
CA VAL A 255 -9.86 -2.58 -6.54
C VAL A 255 -10.95 -1.53 -6.52
N ILE A 256 -10.76 -0.45 -7.27
CA ILE A 256 -11.73 0.63 -7.36
C ILE A 256 -11.84 1.17 -8.79
N LYS A 257 -13.07 1.28 -9.28
CA LYS A 257 -13.40 2.09 -10.43
C LYS A 257 -13.85 3.46 -9.94
N LEU A 258 -13.02 4.47 -10.09
CA LEU A 258 -13.35 5.85 -9.75
C LEU A 258 -14.41 6.40 -10.73
N ASN A 259 -15.28 7.26 -10.22
CA ASN A 259 -16.16 8.04 -11.08
C ASN A 259 -15.33 9.01 -11.95
N GLU A 260 -15.79 9.28 -13.16
CA GLU A 260 -15.20 10.34 -13.98
C GLU A 260 -15.25 11.66 -13.19
N ARG A 261 -14.13 12.35 -13.12
CA ARG A 261 -14.11 13.69 -12.53
C ARG A 261 -14.90 14.61 -13.45
N SER A 262 -16.04 15.07 -12.96
CA SER A 262 -16.87 16.09 -13.63
C SER A 262 -16.18 17.45 -13.67
#